data_a5f075042a3a5ff29ca2a845a4845264
#
_entry.id   a5f075042a3a5ff29ca2a845a4845264
#
_cell.length_a   1.000
_cell.length_b   1.000
_cell.length_c   1.000
_cell.angle_alpha   90.00
_cell.angle_beta   90.00
_cell.angle_gamma   90.00
#
_symmetry.space_group_name_H-M   'P 1'
#
loop_
_entity.id
_entity.type
_entity.pdbx_description
1 polymer ?
#
loop_
_entity_poly.entity_id
_entity_poly.type
_entity_poly.pdbx_seq_one_letter_code
_entity_poly.pdbx_strand_id
1 'polypeptide(L)'
;MNHSNCVISAVGRSSLHRMWLKGECNFDLHLVVYDDSMEEFRGDTEYICHIKGYKLRVVYRYLEMYPELKERYNYFFFPDDDIQMDAAVINTLFEAMRR
;
A
#
# COMPACT_ATOMS: atom_id res chain seq x y z
N MET A 1 -0.44 16.04 -1.84
CA MET A 1 -1.83 16.08 -1.35
C MET A 1 -2.28 14.70 -0.92
N ASN A 2 -2.87 14.62 0.26
CA ASN A 2 -3.29 13.34 0.81
C ASN A 2 -4.69 12.98 0.34
N HIS A 3 -4.86 11.72 0.00
CA HIS A 3 -6.17 11.16 -0.34
C HIS A 3 -6.82 10.59 0.93
N SER A 4 -8.12 10.34 0.86
CA SER A 4 -8.84 9.69 1.96
C SER A 4 -8.83 8.16 1.82
N ASN A 5 -8.25 7.66 0.74
CA ASN A 5 -8.14 6.23 0.44
C ASN A 5 -6.70 5.76 0.67
N CYS A 6 -6.54 4.64 1.32
CA CYS A 6 -5.22 4.13 1.68
C CYS A 6 -5.04 2.70 1.18
N VAL A 7 -3.95 2.46 0.44
CA VAL A 7 -3.52 1.12 0.07
C VAL A 7 -2.29 0.80 0.90
N ILE A 8 -2.33 -0.32 1.62
CA ILE A 8 -1.19 -0.80 2.40
C ILE A 8 -0.86 -2.21 1.93
N SER A 9 0.37 -2.44 1.51
CA SER A 9 0.79 -3.76 1.04
C SER A 9 2.16 -4.14 1.58
N ALA A 10 2.27 -5.39 1.98
CA ALA A 10 3.56 -6.00 2.30
C ALA A 10 4.19 -6.40 0.97
N VAL A 11 5.38 -5.87 0.68
CA VAL A 11 6.03 -6.04 -0.61
C VAL A 11 7.42 -6.64 -0.47
N GLY A 12 7.76 -7.52 -1.41
CA GLY A 12 9.08 -8.10 -1.51
C GLY A 12 9.66 -7.86 -2.89
N ARG A 13 10.80 -8.48 -3.16
CA ARG A 13 11.57 -8.25 -4.38
C ARG A 13 10.77 -8.48 -5.67
N SER A 14 9.83 -9.42 -5.65
CA SER A 14 9.03 -9.76 -6.83
C SER A 14 7.71 -9.00 -6.90
N SER A 15 7.54 -7.96 -6.11
CA SER A 15 6.30 -7.22 -6.01
C SER A 15 5.89 -6.57 -7.33
N LEU A 16 4.59 -6.57 -7.59
CA LEU A 16 4.00 -5.94 -8.76
C LEU A 16 3.41 -4.55 -8.44
N HIS A 17 3.69 -4.01 -7.26
CA HIS A 17 3.07 -2.74 -6.82
C HIS A 17 3.33 -1.57 -7.75
N ARG A 18 4.41 -1.59 -8.52
CA ARG A 18 4.70 -0.48 -9.44
C ARG A 18 3.66 -0.37 -10.55
N MET A 19 3.01 -1.48 -10.90
CA MET A 19 1.90 -1.46 -11.85
C MET A 19 0.71 -0.69 -11.31
N TRP A 20 0.52 -0.72 -9.99
CA TRP A 20 -0.60 -0.05 -9.33
C TRP A 20 -0.52 1.46 -9.41
N LEU A 21 0.66 1.99 -9.68
CA LEU A 21 0.89 3.43 -9.78
C LEU A 21 0.76 3.96 -11.21
N LYS A 22 0.48 3.10 -12.18
CA LYS A 22 0.30 3.52 -13.57
C LYS A 22 -1.06 4.16 -13.74
N GLY A 23 -1.06 5.45 -14.03
CA GLY A 23 -2.27 6.25 -14.17
C GLY A 23 -2.45 7.18 -12.98
N GLU A 24 -3.58 7.87 -12.97
CA GLU A 24 -3.94 8.78 -11.90
C GLU A 24 -4.44 7.98 -10.70
N CYS A 25 -3.90 8.26 -9.51
CA CYS A 25 -4.24 7.52 -8.29
C CYS A 25 -5.12 8.37 -7.37
N ASN A 26 -6.23 7.79 -6.89
CA ASN A 26 -7.08 8.44 -5.88
C ASN A 26 -6.78 7.90 -4.48
N PHE A 27 -5.57 7.38 -4.26
CA PHE A 27 -5.17 6.75 -3.02
C PHE A 27 -3.71 7.07 -2.70
N ASP A 28 -3.38 6.97 -1.41
CA ASP A 28 -1.99 6.97 -0.96
C ASP A 28 -1.52 5.53 -0.85
N LEU A 29 -0.30 5.25 -1.33
CA LEU A 29 0.27 3.91 -1.26
C LEU A 29 1.28 3.82 -0.12
N HIS A 30 1.04 2.90 0.79
CA HIS A 30 1.95 2.58 1.90
C HIS A 30 2.56 1.22 1.65
N LEU A 31 3.88 1.16 1.63
CA LEU A 31 4.62 -0.08 1.41
C LEU A 31 5.35 -0.52 2.67
N VAL A 32 5.15 -1.76 3.04
CA VAL A 32 5.89 -2.39 4.14
C VAL A 32 6.77 -3.46 3.53
N VAL A 33 8.05 -3.18 3.40
CA VAL A 33 8.99 -4.11 2.77
C VAL A 33 9.37 -5.18 3.79
N TYR A 34 9.12 -6.44 3.45
CA TYR A 34 9.32 -7.55 4.39
C TYR A 34 10.62 -8.32 4.19
N ASP A 35 11.35 -8.03 3.11
CA ASP A 35 12.63 -8.69 2.80
C ASP A 35 13.75 -7.64 2.65
N ASP A 36 14.85 -7.99 2.00
CA ASP A 36 16.00 -7.12 1.85
C ASP A 36 15.95 -6.20 0.62
N SER A 37 14.76 -5.98 0.05
CA SER A 37 14.60 -5.18 -1.17
C SER A 37 14.27 -3.70 -0.92
N MET A 38 14.38 -3.23 0.32
CA MET A 38 14.02 -1.84 0.69
C MET A 38 14.65 -0.80 -0.22
N GLU A 39 15.92 -0.93 -0.53
CA GLU A 39 16.63 0.08 -1.35
C GLU A 39 16.09 0.16 -2.76
N GLU A 40 15.57 -0.93 -3.31
CA GLU A 40 14.98 -0.94 -4.64
C GLU A 40 13.69 -0.12 -4.71
N PHE A 41 12.95 -0.06 -3.61
CA PHE A 41 11.61 0.53 -3.59
C PHE A 41 11.54 1.88 -2.87
N ARG A 42 12.65 2.33 -2.29
CA ARG A 42 12.68 3.52 -1.41
C ARG A 42 12.06 4.76 -2.06
N GLY A 43 12.21 4.92 -3.35
CA GLY A 43 11.67 6.09 -4.06
C GLY A 43 10.25 5.95 -4.60
N ASP A 44 9.61 4.79 -4.39
CA ASP A 44 8.32 4.51 -5.02
C ASP A 44 7.15 5.22 -4.34
N THR A 45 7.28 5.50 -3.05
CA THR A 45 6.30 6.26 -2.29
C THR A 45 6.97 6.90 -1.08
N GLU A 46 6.38 7.96 -0.56
CA GLU A 46 6.87 8.59 0.66
C GLU A 46 6.50 7.80 1.92
N TYR A 47 5.57 6.86 1.82
CA TYR A 47 5.12 6.04 2.95
C TYR A 47 5.68 4.63 2.81
N ILE A 48 6.95 4.47 3.17
CA ILE A 48 7.63 3.18 3.03
C ILE A 48 8.47 2.90 4.27
N CYS A 49 8.41 1.66 4.75
CA CYS A 49 9.26 1.21 5.85
C CYS A 49 9.61 -0.26 5.68
N HIS A 50 10.57 -0.71 6.47
CA HIS A 50 11.02 -2.10 6.46
C HIS A 50 10.62 -2.77 7.77
N ILE A 51 9.85 -3.85 7.68
CA ILE A 51 9.50 -4.71 8.82
C ILE A 51 9.68 -6.14 8.37
N LYS A 52 10.66 -6.82 8.92
CA LYS A 52 10.94 -8.21 8.56
C LYS A 52 9.87 -9.14 9.13
N GLY A 53 9.40 -10.08 8.32
CA GLY A 53 8.40 -11.06 8.76
C GLY A 53 7.48 -11.51 7.65
N TYR A 54 6.40 -12.19 8.03
CA TYR A 54 5.39 -12.66 7.08
C TYR A 54 4.49 -11.50 6.66
N LYS A 55 4.02 -11.54 5.41
CA LYS A 55 3.24 -10.44 4.81
C LYS A 55 2.11 -9.93 5.68
N LEU A 56 1.22 -10.80 6.12
CA LEU A 56 0.07 -10.38 6.91
C LEU A 56 0.51 -9.78 8.24
N ARG A 57 1.53 -10.35 8.83
CA ARG A 57 2.04 -9.91 10.12
C ARG A 57 2.66 -8.52 10.05
N VAL A 58 3.42 -8.25 8.99
CA VAL A 58 4.10 -6.94 8.87
C VAL A 58 3.09 -5.82 8.60
N VAL A 59 2.02 -6.09 7.87
CA VAL A 59 0.94 -5.11 7.67
C VAL A 59 0.28 -4.79 9.01
N TYR A 60 -0.01 -5.81 9.79
CA TYR A 60 -0.61 -5.64 11.10
C TYR A 60 0.29 -4.82 12.01
N ARG A 61 1.59 -5.14 12.00
CA ARG A 61 2.59 -4.41 12.79
C ARG A 61 2.67 -2.95 12.37
N TYR A 62 2.60 -2.69 11.08
CA TYR A 62 2.61 -1.33 10.55
C TYR A 62 1.44 -0.51 11.11
N LEU A 63 0.25 -1.10 11.11
CA LEU A 63 -0.94 -0.44 11.66
C LEU A 63 -0.82 -0.19 13.17
N GLU A 64 -0.17 -1.09 13.90
CA GLU A 64 0.10 -0.89 15.32
C GLU A 64 1.08 0.24 15.57
N MET A 65 2.09 0.38 14.70
CA MET A 65 3.10 1.43 14.83
C MET A 65 2.55 2.81 14.50
N TYR A 66 1.54 2.89 13.65
CA TYR A 66 0.97 4.15 13.18
C TYR A 66 -0.56 4.14 13.37
N PRO A 67 -1.03 4.17 14.62
CA PRO A 67 -2.48 4.08 14.88
C PRO A 67 -3.28 5.26 14.34
N GLU A 68 -2.62 6.39 14.08
CA GLU A 68 -3.27 7.56 13.50
C GLU A 68 -3.78 7.33 12.06
N LEU A 69 -3.31 6.29 11.40
CA LEU A 69 -3.78 5.99 10.03
C LEU A 69 -5.28 5.74 9.98
N LYS A 70 -5.85 5.15 11.03
CA LYS A 70 -7.29 4.88 11.09
C LYS A 70 -8.12 6.16 11.13
N GLU A 71 -7.55 7.25 11.62
CA GLU A 71 -8.23 8.54 11.68
C GLU A 71 -7.98 9.35 10.41
N ARG A 72 -6.84 9.11 9.76
CA ARG A 72 -6.41 9.87 8.59
C ARG A 72 -7.12 9.43 7.31
N TYR A 73 -7.46 8.15 7.21
CA TYR A 73 -8.08 7.58 6.01
C TYR A 73 -9.46 7.03 6.31
N ASN A 74 -10.35 7.16 5.34
CA ASN A 74 -11.72 6.65 5.45
C ASN A 74 -11.85 5.22 4.93
N TYR A 75 -11.03 4.86 3.94
CA TYR A 75 -11.11 3.55 3.29
C TYR A 75 -9.73 2.94 3.15
N PHE A 76 -9.65 1.63 3.35
CA PHE A 76 -8.40 0.88 3.29
C PHE A 76 -8.53 -0.30 2.35
N PHE A 77 -7.44 -0.60 1.63
CA PHE A 77 -7.31 -1.77 0.78
C PHE A 77 -5.96 -2.41 1.06
N PHE A 78 -5.94 -3.71 1.29
CA PHE A 78 -4.73 -4.45 1.66
C PHE A 78 -4.45 -5.55 0.64
N PRO A 79 -3.98 -5.21 -0.57
CA PRO A 79 -3.71 -6.22 -1.59
C PRO A 79 -2.39 -6.95 -1.32
N ASP A 80 -2.32 -8.21 -1.77
CA ASP A 80 -1.05 -8.90 -1.86
C ASP A 80 -0.21 -8.28 -2.98
N ASP A 81 1.11 -8.39 -2.87
CA ASP A 81 2.03 -7.73 -3.80
C ASP A 81 2.14 -8.41 -5.17
N ASP A 82 1.47 -9.54 -5.38
CA ASP A 82 1.47 -10.28 -6.64
C ASP A 82 0.21 -10.06 -7.49
N ILE A 83 -0.60 -9.07 -7.16
CA ILE A 83 -1.83 -8.79 -7.90
C ILE A 83 -1.53 -7.86 -9.07
N GLN A 84 -1.89 -8.27 -10.28
CA GLN A 84 -1.75 -7.46 -11.48
C GLN A 84 -2.97 -6.55 -11.63
N MET A 85 -2.75 -5.25 -11.47
CA MET A 85 -3.79 -4.24 -11.64
C MET A 85 -3.11 -2.88 -11.83
N ASP A 86 -3.82 -1.94 -12.42
CA ASP A 86 -3.34 -0.57 -12.54
C ASP A 86 -4.10 0.35 -11.59
N ALA A 87 -3.77 1.64 -11.62
CA ALA A 87 -4.41 2.61 -10.73
C ALA A 87 -5.91 2.70 -10.98
N ALA A 88 -6.36 2.57 -12.22
CA ALA A 88 -7.79 2.67 -12.56
C ALA A 88 -8.62 1.59 -11.85
N VAL A 89 -8.08 0.37 -11.76
CA VAL A 89 -8.77 -0.73 -11.08
C VAL A 89 -8.91 -0.42 -9.59
N ILE A 90 -7.84 0.07 -8.97
CA ILE A 90 -7.85 0.40 -7.54
C ILE A 90 -8.79 1.57 -7.28
N ASN A 91 -8.75 2.60 -8.15
CA ASN A 91 -9.65 3.75 -8.03
C ASN A 91 -11.11 3.32 -8.05
N THR A 92 -11.45 2.41 -8.97
CA THR A 92 -12.82 1.88 -9.10
C THR A 92 -13.25 1.14 -7.84
N LEU A 93 -12.33 0.38 -7.24
CA LEU A 93 -12.60 -0.34 -6.01
C LEU A 93 -12.96 0.63 -4.88
N PHE A 94 -12.20 1.70 -4.73
CA PHE A 94 -12.48 2.69 -3.70
C PHE A 94 -13.79 3.43 -3.95
N GLU A 95 -14.11 3.72 -5.20
CA GLU A 95 -15.39 4.32 -5.55
C GLU A 95 -16.56 3.43 -5.17
N ALA A 96 -16.41 2.11 -5.37
CA ALA A 96 -17.43 1.14 -4.97
C ALA A 96 -17.63 1.11 -3.46
N MET A 97 -16.57 1.30 -2.68
CA MET A 97 -16.65 1.32 -1.21
C MET A 97 -17.47 2.51 -0.69
N ARG A 98 -17.56 3.59 -1.47
CA ARG A 98 -18.28 4.80 -1.08
C ARG A 98 -19.80 4.70 -1.26
N ARG A 99 -20.28 3.70 -1.96
CA ARG A 99 -21.71 3.55 -2.27
C ARG A 99 -22.52 2.88 -1.14
#